data_70158e5fd662c89a61d70880b473e8ff
#
_entry.id   70158e5fd662c89a61d70880b473e8ff
#
_cell.length_a   1.000
_cell.length_b   1.000
_cell.length_c   1.000
_cell.angle_alpha   90.00
_cell.angle_beta   90.00
_cell.angle_gamma   90.00
#
_symmetry.space_group_name_H-M   'P 1'
#
loop_
_entity.id
_entity.type
_entity.pdbx_description
1 polymer ?
#
loop_
_entity_poly.entity_id
_entity_poly.type
_entity_poly.pdbx_seq_one_letter_code
_entity_poly.pdbx_strand_id
1 'polypeptide(L)'
;MAARMRFFRKIMSAGVALDAKSDELTPADLGSVDELALYIVFGPGTSAGSVQVESAHVSGYTGVWAPEGSPVAWAAASRVHKVSIAGASFVTRARLSVAIVGGSVDIYAVGNG
;
A
#
# COMPACT_ATOMS: atom_id res chain seq x y z
N MET A 1 -18.26 26.24 4.71
CA MET A 1 -17.04 25.61 4.21
C MET A 1 -17.15 24.09 4.42
N ALA A 2 -16.95 23.33 3.37
CA ALA A 2 -17.00 21.89 3.49
C ALA A 2 -15.72 21.36 4.15
N ALA A 3 -15.86 20.44 5.08
CA ALA A 3 -14.70 19.75 5.65
C ALA A 3 -14.11 18.83 4.60
N ARG A 4 -12.79 18.83 4.53
CA ARG A 4 -12.07 17.93 3.67
C ARG A 4 -12.15 16.50 4.24
N MET A 5 -12.54 15.54 3.41
CA MET A 5 -12.52 14.13 3.81
C MET A 5 -11.09 13.67 3.98
N ARG A 6 -10.83 12.99 5.08
CA ARG A 6 -9.54 12.34 5.31
C ARG A 6 -9.76 10.88 5.63
N PHE A 7 -8.88 10.06 5.12
CA PHE A 7 -8.86 8.63 5.37
C PHE A 7 -7.48 8.24 5.89
N PHE A 8 -7.46 7.45 6.94
CA PHE A 8 -6.22 6.90 7.47
C PHE A 8 -6.49 5.49 7.97
N ARG A 9 -5.67 4.55 7.52
CA ARG A 9 -5.79 3.15 7.93
C ARG A 9 -4.47 2.43 7.75
N LYS A 10 -4.11 1.61 8.73
CA LYS A 10 -2.99 0.68 8.60
C LYS A 10 -3.50 -0.57 7.87
N ILE A 11 -2.99 -0.83 6.68
CA ILE A 11 -3.45 -1.92 5.84
C ILE A 11 -2.56 -3.15 5.87
N MET A 12 -1.33 -3.01 6.36
CA MET A 12 -0.44 -4.15 6.62
C MET A 12 0.34 -3.90 7.90
N SER A 13 0.38 -4.88 8.78
CA SER A 13 1.10 -4.83 10.04
C SER A 13 2.13 -5.95 10.10
N ALA A 14 3.40 -5.57 10.26
CA ALA A 14 4.51 -6.51 10.41
C ALA A 14 4.58 -7.57 9.29
N GLY A 15 4.41 -7.14 8.04
CA GLY A 15 4.49 -8.03 6.89
C GLY A 15 5.92 -8.54 6.66
N VAL A 16 6.07 -9.82 6.34
CA VAL A 16 7.36 -10.47 6.15
C VAL A 16 7.38 -11.41 4.95
N ALA A 17 6.36 -12.24 4.79
CA ALA A 17 6.37 -13.33 3.83
C ALA A 17 6.19 -12.86 2.40
N LEU A 18 6.83 -13.55 1.47
CA LEU A 18 6.60 -13.37 0.04
C LEU A 18 5.11 -13.56 -0.26
N ASP A 19 4.57 -12.71 -1.10
CA ASP A 19 3.16 -12.67 -1.51
C ASP A 19 2.17 -12.34 -0.39
N ALA A 20 2.63 -11.94 0.79
CA ALA A 20 1.74 -11.38 1.79
C ALA A 20 1.05 -10.14 1.24
N LYS A 21 -0.26 -10.05 1.45
CA LYS A 21 -1.09 -8.99 0.88
C LYS A 21 -1.68 -8.14 2.00
N SER A 22 -1.76 -6.84 1.74
CA SER A 22 -2.45 -5.91 2.64
C SER A 22 -3.97 -6.09 2.53
N ASP A 23 -4.69 -5.41 3.41
CA ASP A 23 -6.12 -5.23 3.25
C ASP A 23 -6.39 -4.52 1.92
N GLU A 24 -7.52 -4.84 1.30
CA GLU A 24 -7.97 -4.17 0.09
C GLU A 24 -8.66 -2.86 0.45
N LEU A 25 -8.34 -1.81 -0.31
CA LEU A 25 -9.01 -0.52 -0.20
C LEU A 25 -10.03 -0.43 -1.34
N THR A 26 -11.29 -0.39 -0.98
CA THR A 26 -12.39 -0.37 -1.96
C THR A 26 -12.96 1.03 -2.08
N PRO A 27 -13.75 1.33 -3.13
CA PRO A 27 -14.46 2.61 -3.20
C PRO A 27 -15.36 2.87 -2.00
N ALA A 28 -15.91 1.82 -1.38
CA ALA A 28 -16.71 1.96 -0.16
C ALA A 28 -15.88 2.43 1.02
N ASP A 29 -14.62 1.98 1.12
CA ASP A 29 -13.69 2.44 2.16
C ASP A 29 -13.25 3.88 1.92
N LEU A 30 -12.97 4.21 0.66
CA LEU A 30 -12.37 5.49 0.29
C LEU A 30 -13.39 6.62 0.20
N GLY A 31 -14.66 6.29 -0.08
CA GLY A 31 -15.71 7.27 -0.18
C GLY A 31 -15.42 8.33 -1.24
N SER A 32 -15.36 9.59 -0.82
CA SER A 32 -15.10 10.72 -1.71
C SER A 32 -13.63 11.17 -1.72
N VAL A 33 -12.72 10.28 -1.41
CA VAL A 33 -11.28 10.56 -1.45
C VAL A 33 -10.83 10.70 -2.91
N ASP A 34 -10.19 11.81 -3.23
CA ASP A 34 -9.66 12.09 -4.57
C ASP A 34 -8.20 11.65 -4.72
N GLU A 35 -7.45 11.70 -3.63
CA GLU A 35 -6.04 11.35 -3.61
C GLU A 35 -5.79 10.28 -2.57
N LEU A 36 -5.05 9.28 -2.96
CA LEU A 36 -4.65 8.19 -2.09
C LEU A 36 -3.12 8.09 -2.10
N ALA A 37 -2.53 7.96 -0.94
CA ALA A 37 -1.12 7.67 -0.80
C ALA A 37 -0.95 6.47 0.13
N LEU A 38 -0.01 5.59 -0.23
CA LEU A 38 0.41 4.51 0.64
C LEU A 38 1.78 4.85 1.19
N TYR A 39 1.92 4.81 2.51
CA TYR A 39 3.20 4.96 3.19
C TYR A 39 3.71 3.58 3.54
N ILE A 40 4.84 3.22 2.97
CA ILE A 40 5.49 1.93 3.17
C ILE A 40 6.65 2.15 4.12
N VAL A 41 6.56 1.56 5.31
CA VAL A 41 7.53 1.78 6.38
C VAL A 41 8.26 0.47 6.66
N PHE A 42 9.53 0.41 6.26
CA PHE A 42 10.39 -0.73 6.59
C PHE A 42 10.88 -0.58 8.03
N GLY A 43 10.65 -1.61 8.83
CA GLY A 43 11.00 -1.59 10.24
C GLY A 43 12.49 -1.72 10.50
N PRO A 44 12.90 -1.53 11.77
CA PRO A 44 14.30 -1.68 12.17
C PRO A 44 14.82 -3.08 11.86
N GLY A 45 16.08 -3.17 11.45
CA GLY A 45 16.72 -4.44 11.15
C GLY A 45 16.47 -4.96 9.73
N THR A 46 15.58 -4.34 8.96
CA THR A 46 15.32 -4.76 7.58
C THR A 46 16.58 -4.60 6.73
N SER A 47 16.89 -5.62 5.96
CA SER A 47 18.05 -5.64 5.06
C SER A 47 17.69 -5.92 3.61
N ALA A 48 16.49 -6.41 3.34
CA ALA A 48 16.02 -6.68 1.99
C ALA A 48 14.49 -6.77 1.98
N GLY A 49 13.92 -6.62 0.82
CA GLY A 49 12.48 -6.76 0.61
C GLY A 49 11.96 -5.77 -0.40
N SER A 50 10.74 -5.98 -0.86
CA SER A 50 10.11 -5.11 -1.83
C SER A 50 8.59 -5.20 -1.72
N VAL A 51 7.93 -4.07 -1.98
CA VAL A 51 6.47 -3.94 -1.93
C VAL A 51 5.98 -3.45 -3.29
N GLN A 52 5.02 -4.16 -3.86
CA GLN A 52 4.34 -3.75 -5.08
C GLN A 52 2.93 -3.30 -4.74
N VAL A 53 2.62 -2.06 -5.08
CA VAL A 53 1.24 -1.55 -5.03
C VAL A 53 0.54 -2.02 -6.29
N GLU A 54 -0.68 -2.50 -6.15
CA GLU A 54 -1.42 -3.05 -7.28
C GLU A 54 -2.91 -2.76 -7.14
N SER A 55 -3.62 -2.84 -8.26
CA SER A 55 -5.06 -2.56 -8.32
C SER A 55 -5.81 -3.63 -9.11
N ALA A 56 -7.09 -3.70 -8.87
CA ALA A 56 -8.01 -4.55 -9.59
C ALA A 56 -9.33 -3.84 -9.82
N HIS A 57 -10.14 -4.37 -10.72
CA HIS A 57 -11.42 -3.78 -11.10
C HIS A 57 -12.57 -4.18 -10.19
N VAL A 58 -12.38 -5.20 -9.36
CA VAL A 58 -13.39 -5.66 -8.39
C VAL A 58 -12.72 -6.09 -7.09
N SER A 59 -13.46 -5.97 -6.00
CA SER A 59 -13.02 -6.46 -4.69
C SER A 59 -12.94 -7.98 -4.67
N GLY A 60 -11.93 -8.52 -4.00
CA GLY A 60 -11.74 -9.96 -3.90
C GLY A 60 -11.27 -10.62 -5.19
N TYR A 61 -10.75 -9.86 -6.13
CA TYR A 61 -10.26 -10.39 -7.40
C TYR A 61 -9.14 -11.42 -7.16
N THR A 62 -9.30 -12.61 -7.71
CA THR A 62 -8.35 -13.72 -7.52
C THR A 62 -7.38 -13.90 -8.68
N GLY A 63 -7.52 -13.13 -9.75
CA GLY A 63 -6.60 -13.17 -10.88
C GLY A 63 -5.34 -12.32 -10.63
N VAL A 64 -4.65 -12.00 -11.70
CA VAL A 64 -3.45 -11.16 -11.65
C VAL A 64 -3.85 -9.70 -11.52
N TRP A 65 -3.38 -9.04 -10.48
CA TRP A 65 -3.63 -7.63 -10.24
C TRP A 65 -2.69 -6.77 -11.08
N ALA A 66 -3.16 -5.61 -11.48
CA ALA A 66 -2.36 -4.68 -12.27
C ALA A 66 -1.37 -3.92 -11.37
N PRO A 67 -0.09 -3.84 -11.72
CA PRO A 67 0.86 -3.08 -10.93
C PRO A 67 0.60 -1.58 -11.07
N GLU A 68 0.69 -0.87 -9.94
CA GLU A 68 0.65 0.59 -9.88
C GLU A 68 2.06 1.10 -9.63
N GLY A 69 2.74 1.44 -10.72
CA GLY A 69 4.13 1.88 -10.65
C GLY A 69 5.12 0.76 -10.44
N SER A 70 6.35 1.13 -10.15
CA SER A 70 7.43 0.18 -9.88
C SER A 70 7.38 -0.34 -8.45
N PRO A 71 7.90 -1.55 -8.17
CA PRO A 71 8.03 -2.02 -6.80
C PRO A 71 8.90 -1.07 -5.98
N VAL A 72 8.55 -0.91 -4.71
CA VAL A 72 9.35 -0.15 -3.75
C VAL A 72 10.27 -1.12 -3.03
N ALA A 73 11.56 -1.05 -3.35
CA ALA A 73 12.56 -1.89 -2.73
C ALA A 73 13.14 -1.22 -1.48
N TRP A 74 13.47 -2.02 -0.47
CA TRP A 74 14.19 -1.50 0.69
C TRP A 74 15.50 -0.86 0.26
N ALA A 75 15.82 0.28 0.86
CA ALA A 75 17.08 0.96 0.67
C ALA A 75 17.57 1.51 2.01
N ALA A 76 18.87 1.41 2.25
CA ALA A 76 19.49 1.85 3.51
C ALA A 76 19.27 3.35 3.77
N ALA A 77 19.19 4.16 2.72
CA ALA A 77 19.07 5.60 2.83
C ALA A 77 17.64 6.07 3.19
N SER A 78 16.63 5.24 2.98
CA SER A 78 15.25 5.64 3.22
C SER A 78 14.41 4.44 3.62
N ARG A 79 13.80 4.52 4.81
CA ARG A 79 12.94 3.47 5.35
C ARG A 79 11.47 3.74 5.11
N VAL A 80 11.10 4.96 4.74
CA VAL A 80 9.72 5.36 4.51
C VAL A 80 9.58 5.81 3.08
N HIS A 81 8.64 5.20 2.35
CA HIS A 81 8.35 5.53 0.97
C HIS A 81 6.88 5.90 0.83
N LYS A 82 6.60 6.90 0.05
CA LYS A 82 5.24 7.32 -0.28
C LYS A 82 4.96 6.98 -1.74
N VAL A 83 3.90 6.21 -1.96
CA VAL A 83 3.38 5.92 -3.30
C VAL A 83 2.06 6.63 -3.46
N SER A 84 1.97 7.55 -4.40
CA SER A 84 0.75 8.30 -4.68
C SER A 84 -0.04 7.64 -5.80
N ILE A 85 -1.34 7.53 -5.61
CA ILE A 85 -2.25 6.92 -6.57
C ILE A 85 -3.36 7.91 -6.88
N ALA A 86 -3.49 8.28 -8.14
CA ALA A 86 -4.56 9.14 -8.60
C ALA A 86 -5.77 8.31 -9.00
N GLY A 87 -6.96 8.84 -8.81
CA GLY A 87 -8.18 8.19 -9.23
C GLY A 87 -8.50 6.95 -8.42
N ALA A 88 -8.75 7.12 -7.14
CA ALA A 88 -9.00 6.04 -6.19
C ALA A 88 -10.36 5.33 -6.40
N SER A 89 -10.73 5.07 -7.66
CA SER A 89 -11.95 4.35 -8.01
C SER A 89 -11.73 2.84 -8.16
N PHE A 90 -10.50 2.39 -8.01
CA PHE A 90 -10.13 0.98 -8.11
C PHE A 90 -10.01 0.36 -6.73
N VAL A 91 -10.05 -0.96 -6.70
CA VAL A 91 -9.61 -1.70 -5.52
C VAL A 91 -8.09 -1.69 -5.51
N THR A 92 -7.50 -1.24 -4.43
CA THR A 92 -6.05 -1.08 -4.29
C THR A 92 -5.55 -1.88 -3.11
N ARG A 93 -4.40 -2.51 -3.28
CA ARG A 93 -3.71 -3.20 -2.19
C ARG A 93 -2.20 -3.14 -2.40
N ALA A 94 -1.45 -3.54 -1.38
CA ALA A 94 -0.02 -3.77 -1.50
C ALA A 94 0.28 -5.26 -1.32
N ARG A 95 1.32 -5.73 -1.98
CA ARG A 95 1.78 -7.11 -1.89
C ARG A 95 3.29 -7.12 -1.76
N LEU A 96 3.81 -8.00 -0.93
CA LEU A 96 5.25 -8.18 -0.80
C LEU A 96 5.76 -8.94 -2.02
N SER A 97 6.37 -8.23 -2.96
CA SER A 97 6.92 -8.82 -4.18
C SER A 97 8.25 -9.53 -3.94
N VAL A 98 8.95 -9.16 -2.86
CA VAL A 98 10.13 -9.85 -2.35
C VAL A 98 9.97 -9.93 -0.84
N ALA A 99 10.25 -11.08 -0.26
CA ALA A 99 10.13 -11.29 1.18
C ALA A 99 11.00 -10.29 1.95
N ILE A 100 10.49 -9.83 3.10
CA ILE A 100 11.22 -8.92 3.96
C ILE A 100 12.20 -9.71 4.82
N VAL A 101 13.45 -9.31 4.80
CA VAL A 101 14.53 -9.98 5.54
C VAL A 101 15.01 -9.08 6.68
N GLY A 102 15.14 -9.65 7.86
CA GLY A 102 15.74 -9.00 9.03
C GLY A 102 14.80 -8.13 9.83
N GLY A 103 13.65 -7.79 9.31
CA GLY A 103 12.66 -6.96 9.97
C GLY A 103 11.26 -7.23 9.43
N SER A 104 10.45 -6.21 9.37
CA SER A 104 9.10 -6.29 8.85
C SER A 104 8.70 -4.97 8.20
N VAL A 105 7.57 -4.96 7.49
CA VAL A 105 7.05 -3.75 6.88
C VAL A 105 5.64 -3.46 7.38
N ASP A 106 5.38 -2.19 7.65
CA ASP A 106 4.04 -1.67 7.92
C ASP A 106 3.63 -0.79 6.75
N ILE A 107 2.35 -0.84 6.39
CA ILE A 107 1.83 -0.04 5.29
C ILE A 107 0.59 0.70 5.76
N TYR A 108 0.58 2.01 5.54
CA TYR A 108 -0.51 2.91 5.92
C TYR A 108 -1.11 3.53 4.66
N ALA A 109 -2.43 3.60 4.64
CA ALA A 109 -3.15 4.31 3.59
C ALA A 109 -3.64 5.64 4.12
N VAL A 110 -3.40 6.71 3.36
CA VAL A 110 -3.82 8.06 3.68
C VAL A 110 -4.55 8.63 2.47
N GLY A 111 -5.74 9.14 2.68
CA GLY A 111 -6.53 9.75 1.62
C GLY A 111 -7.00 11.14 1.97
N ASN A 112 -7.12 11.98 0.95
CA ASN A 112 -7.68 13.32 1.05
C ASN A 112 -8.75 13.50 -0.02
N GLY A 113 -9.85 14.06 0.38
CA GLY A 113 -10.94 14.39 -0.52
C GLY A 113 -11.01 15.86 -0.83
#